data_630f3bf4d4edf30f491b9d31cb249f86
#
_entry.id   630f3bf4d4edf30f491b9d31cb249f86
#
_cell.length_a   1.000
_cell.length_b   1.000
_cell.length_c   1.000
_cell.angle_alpha   90.00
_cell.angle_beta   90.00
_cell.angle_gamma   90.00
#
_symmetry.space_group_name_H-M   'P 1'
#
loop_
_entity.id
_entity.type
_entity.pdbx_description
1 polymer ?
#
loop_
_entity_poly.entity_id
_entity_poly.type
_entity_poly.pdbx_seq_one_letter_code
_entity_poly.pdbx_strand_id
1 'polypeptide(L)'
;MKIFAFLSLFFLALPVTVNAQEELLKFEHPLIDAGTMTEDDAPRTFTFVGKNVSKKILHITQVRTTCGCTSSYVRGDVMKPGDTCQVQITFTPNRYPGTINTGAFLYLKEVEGQPAVKLALTGKVLPGADQWARYPHKMGALRLKQAKASITEVKPGTEPEARILCGNSGDKPLRISSLLLPPYARLTTEPEVIEPGDEADLVITIIADKIPATMPESFTFPVILEGLDARPSDRTIQVVVKVKK
;
A
#
# COMPACT_ATOMS: atom_id res chain seq x y z
N MET A 1 2.03 66.78 -43.10
CA MET A 1 0.95 66.76 -42.10
C MET A 1 0.55 65.28 -41.88
N LYS A 2 1.12 64.65 -40.88
CA LYS A 2 0.90 63.20 -40.59
C LYS A 2 0.06 63.07 -39.32
N ILE A 3 -1.17 62.57 -39.47
CA ILE A 3 -2.13 62.40 -38.37
C ILE A 3 -1.83 61.01 -37.76
N PHE A 4 -1.38 61.00 -36.50
CA PHE A 4 -1.26 59.79 -35.71
C PHE A 4 -2.60 59.52 -35.03
N ALA A 5 -3.26 58.43 -35.42
CA ALA A 5 -4.44 57.92 -34.74
C ALA A 5 -3.99 57.10 -33.54
N PHE A 6 -4.27 57.55 -32.31
CA PHE A 6 -4.12 56.79 -31.06
C PHE A 6 -5.30 55.83 -30.93
N LEU A 7 -5.03 54.55 -31.11
CA LEU A 7 -6.00 53.48 -30.84
C LEU A 7 -5.92 53.10 -29.34
N SER A 8 -6.84 53.65 -28.56
CA SER A 8 -6.99 53.33 -27.12
C SER A 8 -7.61 51.97 -26.96
N LEU A 9 -6.80 50.96 -26.56
CA LEU A 9 -7.25 49.61 -26.26
C LEU A 9 -7.88 49.61 -24.86
N PHE A 10 -9.23 49.63 -24.82
CA PHE A 10 -10.01 49.52 -23.58
C PHE A 10 -9.99 48.07 -23.10
N PHE A 11 -9.13 47.76 -22.11
CA PHE A 11 -9.08 46.45 -21.48
C PHE A 11 -10.30 46.31 -20.57
N LEU A 12 -11.30 45.57 -21.04
CA LEU A 12 -12.49 45.22 -20.24
C LEU A 12 -12.07 44.13 -19.21
N ALA A 13 -11.76 44.54 -17.98
CA ALA A 13 -11.52 43.67 -16.85
C ALA A 13 -12.85 43.03 -16.45
N LEU A 14 -13.09 41.77 -16.91
CA LEU A 14 -14.20 40.96 -16.41
C LEU A 14 -13.88 40.54 -14.95
N PRO A 15 -14.79 40.80 -14.00
CA PRO A 15 -14.61 40.32 -12.64
C PRO A 15 -14.71 38.80 -12.66
N VAL A 16 -13.59 38.11 -12.37
CA VAL A 16 -13.58 36.68 -12.09
C VAL A 16 -14.20 36.52 -10.70
N THR A 17 -15.48 36.17 -10.65
CA THR A 17 -16.13 35.78 -9.40
C THR A 17 -15.55 34.43 -8.99
N VAL A 18 -14.54 34.45 -8.10
CA VAL A 18 -14.10 33.26 -7.40
C VAL A 18 -15.22 32.88 -6.45
N ASN A 19 -16.02 31.84 -6.79
CA ASN A 19 -16.96 31.24 -5.85
C ASN A 19 -16.10 30.57 -4.75
N ALA A 20 -15.87 31.29 -3.65
CA ALA A 20 -15.39 30.69 -2.43
C ALA A 20 -16.46 29.67 -1.96
N GLN A 21 -16.13 28.39 -2.00
CA GLN A 21 -17.02 27.34 -1.51
C GLN A 21 -17.26 27.60 -0.02
N GLU A 22 -18.54 27.77 0.37
CA GLU A 22 -18.90 28.06 1.74
C GLU A 22 -18.41 26.91 2.64
N GLU A 23 -17.55 27.22 3.62
CA GLU A 23 -17.05 26.25 4.58
C GLU A 23 -18.20 25.87 5.51
N LEU A 24 -18.74 24.66 5.38
CA LEU A 24 -19.87 24.18 6.17
C LEU A 24 -19.41 23.58 7.51
N LEU A 25 -18.31 22.84 7.50
CA LEU A 25 -17.75 22.11 8.63
C LEU A 25 -16.28 22.50 8.79
N LYS A 26 -15.95 23.13 9.90
CA LYS A 26 -14.62 23.63 10.20
C LYS A 26 -13.92 22.81 11.27
N PHE A 27 -12.71 22.35 10.98
CA PHE A 27 -11.84 21.71 11.95
C PHE A 27 -10.78 22.72 12.45
N GLU A 28 -10.59 22.79 13.75
CA GLU A 28 -9.60 23.68 14.35
C GLU A 28 -8.18 23.27 13.95
N HIS A 29 -7.92 21.96 13.95
CA HIS A 29 -6.64 21.37 13.55
C HIS A 29 -6.88 20.29 12.50
N PRO A 30 -7.02 20.62 11.19
CA PRO A 30 -7.24 19.62 10.15
C PRO A 30 -5.99 18.81 9.80
N LEU A 31 -4.82 19.24 10.28
CA LEU A 31 -3.54 18.57 10.18
C LEU A 31 -2.99 18.32 11.58
N ILE A 32 -2.62 17.07 11.88
CA ILE A 32 -1.95 16.69 13.13
C ILE A 32 -0.59 16.08 12.79
N ASP A 33 0.46 16.52 13.48
CA ASP A 33 1.75 15.86 13.47
C ASP A 33 1.74 14.70 14.47
N ALA A 34 1.85 13.47 13.97
CA ALA A 34 1.94 12.27 14.77
C ALA A 34 3.33 12.10 15.45
N GLY A 35 4.30 12.94 15.08
CA GLY A 35 5.66 12.86 15.55
C GLY A 35 6.42 11.67 14.96
N THR A 36 7.39 11.17 15.72
CA THR A 36 8.17 9.97 15.36
C THR A 36 7.63 8.76 16.12
N MET A 37 7.41 7.68 15.38
CA MET A 37 7.00 6.35 15.87
C MET A 37 7.98 5.30 15.35
N THR A 38 7.89 4.07 15.85
CA THR A 38 8.56 2.89 15.28
C THR A 38 7.53 1.90 14.75
N GLU A 39 7.93 0.97 13.87
CA GLU A 39 7.04 -0.11 13.40
C GLU A 39 6.53 -1.01 14.54
N ASP A 40 7.24 -1.03 15.68
CA ASP A 40 6.91 -1.86 16.85
C ASP A 40 5.92 -1.17 17.80
N ASP A 41 5.64 0.13 17.58
CA ASP A 41 4.70 0.86 18.42
C ASP A 41 3.26 0.36 18.23
N ALA A 42 2.48 0.43 19.28
CA ALA A 42 1.06 0.15 19.24
C ALA A 42 0.33 1.18 18.34
N PRO A 43 -0.82 0.81 17.75
CA PRO A 43 -1.66 1.76 17.02
C PRO A 43 -1.98 3.00 17.88
N ARG A 44 -1.89 4.20 17.28
CA ARG A 44 -2.18 5.47 17.96
C ARG A 44 -3.39 6.14 17.32
N THR A 45 -4.31 6.60 18.18
CA THR A 45 -5.52 7.31 17.77
C THR A 45 -5.34 8.82 17.89
N PHE A 46 -5.68 9.53 16.84
CA PHE A 46 -5.68 11.00 16.76
C PHE A 46 -7.13 11.48 16.61
N THR A 47 -7.52 12.45 17.43
CA THR A 47 -8.88 12.98 17.44
C THR A 47 -8.91 14.38 16.84
N PHE A 48 -9.73 14.53 15.81
CA PHE A 48 -10.01 15.79 15.15
C PHE A 48 -11.39 16.28 15.62
N VAL A 49 -11.49 17.52 16.04
CA VAL A 49 -12.74 18.15 16.47
C VAL A 49 -13.19 19.12 15.39
N GLY A 50 -14.36 18.85 14.83
CA GLY A 50 -15.02 19.69 13.83
C GLY A 50 -16.23 20.39 14.40
N LYS A 51 -16.53 21.61 13.92
CA LYS A 51 -17.69 22.40 14.27
C LYS A 51 -18.52 22.73 13.04
N ASN A 52 -19.82 22.52 13.10
CA ASN A 52 -20.75 23.01 12.08
C ASN A 52 -20.83 24.54 12.16
N VAL A 53 -20.22 25.22 11.18
CA VAL A 53 -20.25 26.68 11.07
C VAL A 53 -21.33 27.19 10.13
N SER A 54 -22.07 26.28 9.51
CA SER A 54 -23.18 26.62 8.62
C SER A 54 -24.50 26.89 9.39
N LYS A 55 -25.52 27.32 8.67
CA LYS A 55 -26.89 27.48 9.19
C LYS A 55 -27.77 26.24 8.99
N LYS A 56 -27.19 25.16 8.44
CA LYS A 56 -27.92 23.92 8.08
C LYS A 56 -27.56 22.80 9.08
N ILE A 57 -28.43 21.82 9.20
CA ILE A 57 -28.08 20.54 9.82
C ILE A 57 -27.18 19.81 8.86
N LEU A 58 -26.02 19.32 9.32
CA LEU A 58 -25.07 18.56 8.54
C LEU A 58 -25.11 17.09 8.94
N HIS A 59 -24.90 16.22 7.93
CA HIS A 59 -24.83 14.77 8.10
C HIS A 59 -23.53 14.24 7.50
N ILE A 60 -22.65 13.67 8.32
CA ILE A 60 -21.48 12.95 7.84
C ILE A 60 -21.95 11.59 7.33
N THR A 61 -21.89 11.37 6.05
CA THR A 61 -22.33 10.12 5.40
C THR A 61 -21.21 9.10 5.30
N GLN A 62 -19.96 9.57 5.17
CA GLN A 62 -18.81 8.70 5.01
C GLN A 62 -17.51 9.38 5.44
N VAL A 63 -16.59 8.57 5.98
CA VAL A 63 -15.18 8.94 6.17
C VAL A 63 -14.33 7.88 5.46
N ARG A 64 -13.54 8.31 4.47
CA ARG A 64 -12.63 7.44 3.70
C ARG A 64 -11.19 7.74 4.08
N THR A 65 -10.50 6.77 4.63
CA THR A 65 -9.06 6.86 4.88
C THR A 65 -8.27 6.72 3.58
N THR A 66 -7.09 7.34 3.52
CA THR A 66 -6.25 7.37 2.31
C THR A 66 -5.23 6.22 2.25
N CYS A 67 -5.15 5.40 3.30
CA CYS A 67 -4.17 4.31 3.44
C CYS A 67 -4.81 3.15 4.21
N GLY A 68 -4.42 1.91 3.88
CA GLY A 68 -4.75 0.72 4.68
C GLY A 68 -4.12 0.69 6.08
N CYS A 69 -3.18 1.62 6.34
CA CYS A 69 -2.54 1.84 7.64
C CYS A 69 -3.42 2.63 8.62
N THR A 70 -4.58 3.13 8.19
CA THR A 70 -5.50 3.93 9.01
C THR A 70 -6.90 3.37 9.02
N SER A 71 -7.56 3.48 10.16
CA SER A 71 -9.00 3.31 10.32
C SER A 71 -9.63 4.58 10.88
N SER A 72 -10.92 4.77 10.68
CA SER A 72 -11.62 5.96 11.16
C SER A 72 -12.89 5.60 11.94
N TYR A 73 -13.22 6.44 12.92
CA TYR A 73 -14.47 6.39 13.69
C TYR A 73 -14.99 7.80 13.85
N VAL A 74 -16.33 7.98 13.78
CA VAL A 74 -17.00 9.27 13.89
C VAL A 74 -17.96 9.23 15.07
N ARG A 75 -17.93 10.28 15.86
CA ARG A 75 -18.91 10.56 16.91
C ARG A 75 -19.56 11.91 16.63
N GLY A 76 -20.91 11.95 16.60
CA GLY A 76 -21.67 13.14 16.24
C GLY A 76 -21.76 13.33 14.73
N ASP A 77 -22.27 12.32 14.04
CA ASP A 77 -22.44 12.29 12.57
C ASP A 77 -23.59 13.19 12.09
N VAL A 78 -24.49 13.60 12.99
CA VAL A 78 -25.55 14.58 12.74
C VAL A 78 -25.32 15.81 13.61
N MET A 79 -25.16 16.99 12.99
CA MET A 79 -24.78 18.23 13.66
C MET A 79 -25.74 19.38 13.32
N LYS A 80 -26.41 19.95 14.33
CA LYS A 80 -27.12 21.23 14.20
C LYS A 80 -26.10 22.37 14.04
N PRO A 81 -26.54 23.56 13.60
CA PRO A 81 -25.70 24.76 13.60
C PRO A 81 -25.04 25.00 14.96
N GLY A 82 -23.72 25.10 14.98
CA GLY A 82 -22.89 25.29 16.17
C GLY A 82 -22.46 24.02 16.89
N ASP A 83 -23.06 22.86 16.60
CA ASP A 83 -22.66 21.57 17.18
C ASP A 83 -21.26 21.14 16.73
N THR A 84 -20.65 20.23 17.51
CA THR A 84 -19.34 19.65 17.21
C THR A 84 -19.44 18.16 16.92
N CYS A 85 -18.50 17.66 16.11
CA CYS A 85 -18.24 16.24 15.92
C CYS A 85 -16.79 15.90 16.28
N GLN A 86 -16.54 14.62 16.50
CA GLN A 86 -15.20 14.07 16.67
C GLN A 86 -14.95 13.02 15.60
N VAL A 87 -13.87 13.19 14.85
CA VAL A 87 -13.37 12.19 13.90
C VAL A 87 -12.08 11.64 14.47
N GLN A 88 -12.07 10.36 14.76
CA GLN A 88 -10.89 9.65 15.24
C GLN A 88 -10.24 8.93 14.07
N ILE A 89 -8.93 9.10 13.88
CA ILE A 89 -8.13 8.36 12.92
C ILE A 89 -7.11 7.57 13.72
N THR A 90 -7.19 6.25 13.65
CA THR A 90 -6.21 5.34 14.26
C THR A 90 -5.19 4.95 13.21
N PHE A 91 -3.92 5.27 13.45
CA PHE A 91 -2.79 4.92 12.60
C PHE A 91 -2.06 3.71 13.21
N THR A 92 -1.82 2.70 12.37
CA THR A 92 -1.06 1.49 12.72
C THR A 92 0.29 1.55 12.02
N PRO A 93 1.41 1.74 12.75
CA PRO A 93 2.74 1.93 12.14
C PRO A 93 3.36 0.67 11.59
N ASN A 94 2.92 -0.50 12.05
CA ASN A 94 3.47 -1.81 11.65
C ASN A 94 3.43 -2.00 10.13
N ARG A 95 4.57 -2.28 9.51
CA ARG A 95 4.79 -2.45 8.06
C ARG A 95 4.71 -1.16 7.23
N TYR A 96 4.76 0.01 7.86
CA TYR A 96 4.71 1.29 7.17
C TYR A 96 5.86 2.22 7.59
N PRO A 97 7.14 1.79 7.48
CA PRO A 97 8.27 2.66 7.78
C PRO A 97 8.39 3.77 6.75
N GLY A 98 8.87 4.92 7.18
CA GLY A 98 9.05 6.10 6.34
C GLY A 98 8.22 7.29 6.78
N THR A 99 7.93 8.20 5.85
CA THR A 99 7.16 9.40 6.13
C THR A 99 5.67 9.09 6.26
N ILE A 100 5.04 9.53 7.35
CA ILE A 100 3.58 9.53 7.49
C ILE A 100 3.04 10.71 6.67
N ASN A 101 2.22 10.39 5.67
CA ASN A 101 1.42 11.35 4.91
C ASN A 101 0.10 10.67 4.55
N THR A 102 -0.79 10.63 5.51
CA THR A 102 -2.07 9.93 5.41
C THR A 102 -3.18 10.76 6.04
N GLY A 103 -4.42 10.30 5.98
CA GLY A 103 -5.54 11.00 6.57
C GLY A 103 -6.87 10.42 6.14
N ALA A 104 -7.88 11.29 6.13
CA ALA A 104 -9.21 10.92 5.72
C ALA A 104 -9.94 12.04 4.99
N PHE A 105 -10.82 11.65 4.08
CA PHE A 105 -11.79 12.52 3.42
C PHE A 105 -13.16 12.32 4.07
N LEU A 106 -13.80 13.43 4.48
CA LEU A 106 -15.15 13.45 5.02
C LEU A 106 -16.14 13.86 3.95
N TYR A 107 -17.22 13.11 3.86
CA TYR A 107 -18.33 13.38 2.94
C TYR A 107 -19.57 13.77 3.75
N LEU A 108 -20.21 14.84 3.32
CA LEU A 108 -21.46 15.33 3.87
C LEU A 108 -22.60 15.07 2.87
N LYS A 109 -23.78 14.79 3.39
CA LYS A 109 -25.01 14.64 2.58
C LYS A 109 -25.32 15.94 1.80
N GLU A 110 -24.97 17.08 2.39
CA GLU A 110 -25.25 18.42 1.89
C GLU A 110 -24.23 18.88 0.79
N VAL A 111 -23.21 18.04 0.52
CA VAL A 111 -22.17 18.30 -0.51
C VAL A 111 -22.08 17.08 -1.43
N GLU A 112 -22.58 17.22 -2.65
CA GLU A 112 -22.59 16.12 -3.61
C GLU A 112 -21.24 15.93 -4.31
N GLY A 113 -20.86 14.67 -4.52
CA GLY A 113 -19.81 14.25 -5.46
C GLY A 113 -18.36 14.51 -5.03
N GLN A 114 -18.12 15.25 -3.95
CA GLN A 114 -16.77 15.58 -3.48
C GLN A 114 -16.66 15.57 -1.94
N PRO A 115 -15.46 15.36 -1.39
CA PRO A 115 -15.26 15.46 0.05
C PRO A 115 -15.42 16.90 0.51
N ALA A 116 -16.15 17.12 1.59
CA ALA A 116 -16.33 18.42 2.20
C ALA A 116 -15.08 18.86 2.99
N VAL A 117 -14.35 17.89 3.59
CA VAL A 117 -13.16 18.16 4.41
C VAL A 117 -12.11 17.08 4.17
N LYS A 118 -10.84 17.50 4.20
CA LYS A 118 -9.66 16.60 4.26
C LYS A 118 -9.00 16.77 5.62
N LEU A 119 -8.84 15.68 6.35
CA LEU A 119 -8.02 15.58 7.56
C LEU A 119 -6.71 14.89 7.23
N ALA A 120 -5.61 15.31 7.83
CA ALA A 120 -4.29 14.78 7.53
C ALA A 120 -3.48 14.47 8.79
N LEU A 121 -2.67 13.41 8.70
CA LEU A 121 -1.63 13.05 9.65
C LEU A 121 -0.28 13.12 8.94
N THR A 122 0.69 13.76 9.57
CA THR A 122 2.10 13.79 9.15
C THR A 122 2.98 13.23 10.26
N GLY A 123 4.22 12.88 9.94
CA GLY A 123 5.17 12.36 10.91
C GLY A 123 6.16 11.39 10.26
N LYS A 124 6.78 10.54 11.09
CA LYS A 124 7.78 9.56 10.64
C LYS A 124 7.63 8.25 11.40
N VAL A 125 7.73 7.13 10.69
CA VAL A 125 7.89 5.80 11.27
C VAL A 125 9.30 5.32 11.01
N LEU A 126 10.04 5.00 12.07
CA LEU A 126 11.34 4.36 12.00
C LEU A 126 11.14 2.84 11.84
N PRO A 127 12.10 2.14 11.20
CA PRO A 127 12.09 0.68 11.18
C PRO A 127 12.00 0.10 12.59
N GLY A 128 11.31 -1.02 12.72
CA GLY A 128 11.24 -1.77 13.97
C GLY A 128 12.57 -2.45 14.32
N ALA A 129 12.67 -2.98 15.54
CA ALA A 129 13.86 -3.68 16.01
C ALA A 129 14.10 -4.98 15.23
N ASP A 130 13.05 -5.68 14.79
CA ASP A 130 13.14 -6.86 13.92
C ASP A 130 13.05 -6.43 12.45
N GLN A 131 14.20 -6.29 11.79
CA GLN A 131 14.26 -6.00 10.35
C GLN A 131 13.52 -7.03 9.48
N TRP A 132 13.29 -8.24 10.02
CA TRP A 132 12.62 -9.36 9.34
C TRP A 132 11.12 -9.45 9.63
N ALA A 133 10.55 -8.56 10.44
CA ALA A 133 9.11 -8.55 10.75
C ALA A 133 8.23 -8.47 9.48
N ARG A 134 8.75 -7.85 8.40
CA ARG A 134 8.08 -7.76 7.09
C ARG A 134 8.13 -9.05 6.26
N TYR A 135 8.85 -10.07 6.74
CA TYR A 135 9.04 -11.37 6.10
C TYR A 135 8.45 -12.47 6.99
N PRO A 136 7.12 -12.64 7.02
CA PRO A 136 6.43 -13.48 8.00
C PRO A 136 6.70 -14.98 7.84
N HIS A 137 7.16 -15.42 6.64
CA HIS A 137 7.42 -16.82 6.38
C HIS A 137 8.88 -17.15 6.65
N LYS A 138 9.10 -17.88 7.76
CA LYS A 138 10.44 -18.33 8.19
C LYS A 138 10.69 -19.74 7.69
N MET A 139 11.80 -19.94 6.96
CA MET A 139 12.29 -21.23 6.46
C MET A 139 13.77 -21.39 6.85
N GLY A 140 14.03 -21.82 8.10
CA GLY A 140 15.37 -21.78 8.66
C GLY A 140 15.89 -20.34 8.77
N ALA A 141 17.05 -20.05 8.16
CA ALA A 141 17.61 -18.71 8.08
C ALA A 141 16.96 -17.86 6.97
N LEU A 142 16.29 -18.46 5.98
CA LEU A 142 15.60 -17.71 4.94
C LEU A 142 14.27 -17.14 5.45
N ARG A 143 14.01 -15.89 5.15
CA ARG A 143 12.75 -15.18 5.40
C ARG A 143 12.12 -14.80 4.08
N LEU A 144 10.81 -15.02 3.90
CA LEU A 144 10.11 -14.68 2.67
C LEU A 144 8.92 -13.77 2.94
N LYS A 145 8.66 -12.89 1.99
CA LYS A 145 7.50 -12.00 2.00
C LYS A 145 6.20 -12.80 1.87
N GLN A 146 6.22 -13.88 1.10
CA GLN A 146 5.10 -14.78 0.86
C GLN A 146 5.59 -16.20 0.57
N ALA A 147 4.80 -17.23 0.93
CA ALA A 147 5.11 -18.64 0.66
C ALA A 147 4.32 -19.20 -0.54
N LYS A 148 3.80 -18.33 -1.40
CA LYS A 148 3.05 -18.69 -2.59
C LYS A 148 3.47 -17.81 -3.76
N ALA A 149 3.76 -18.43 -4.91
CA ALA A 149 3.96 -17.76 -6.18
C ALA A 149 2.74 -17.98 -7.08
N SER A 150 2.38 -16.98 -7.86
CA SER A 150 1.30 -17.09 -8.87
C SER A 150 1.82 -16.57 -10.20
N ILE A 151 1.79 -17.41 -11.22
CA ILE A 151 2.18 -17.08 -12.59
C ILE A 151 0.95 -17.27 -13.47
N THR A 152 0.42 -16.16 -13.95
CA THR A 152 -0.81 -16.13 -14.77
C THR A 152 -0.45 -15.79 -16.21
N GLU A 153 -1.35 -16.14 -17.13
CA GLU A 153 -1.20 -15.84 -18.56
C GLU A 153 0.03 -16.47 -19.23
N VAL A 154 0.40 -17.69 -18.80
CA VAL A 154 1.47 -18.44 -19.44
C VAL A 154 1.07 -18.78 -20.86
N LYS A 155 1.83 -18.33 -21.88
CA LYS A 155 1.58 -18.53 -23.31
C LYS A 155 2.69 -19.39 -23.93
N PRO A 156 2.39 -20.17 -24.98
CA PRO A 156 3.44 -20.88 -25.72
C PRO A 156 4.58 -19.95 -26.15
N GLY A 157 5.81 -20.43 -26.10
CA GLY A 157 7.01 -19.64 -26.46
C GLY A 157 7.45 -18.61 -25.43
N THR A 158 6.85 -18.60 -24.21
CA THR A 158 7.22 -17.64 -23.17
C THR A 158 7.81 -18.32 -21.92
N GLU A 159 8.62 -17.56 -21.18
CA GLU A 159 9.18 -17.96 -19.88
C GLU A 159 8.82 -16.94 -18.80
N PRO A 160 7.54 -16.85 -18.40
CA PRO A 160 7.15 -15.90 -17.37
C PRO A 160 7.69 -16.27 -15.99
N GLU A 161 7.91 -15.24 -15.17
CA GLU A 161 8.52 -15.34 -13.86
C GLU A 161 7.59 -14.86 -12.75
N ALA A 162 7.73 -15.46 -11.56
CA ALA A 162 7.25 -14.89 -10.31
C ALA A 162 8.44 -14.64 -9.39
N ARG A 163 8.45 -13.47 -8.75
CA ARG A 163 9.48 -13.04 -7.82
C ARG A 163 8.93 -12.98 -6.41
N ILE A 164 9.63 -13.58 -5.47
CA ILE A 164 9.29 -13.52 -4.04
C ILE A 164 10.46 -12.85 -3.34
N LEU A 165 10.23 -11.67 -2.78
CA LEU A 165 11.25 -11.02 -1.99
C LEU A 165 11.54 -11.86 -0.76
N CYS A 166 12.82 -12.12 -0.53
CA CYS A 166 13.34 -12.91 0.57
C CYS A 166 14.57 -12.26 1.19
N GLY A 167 15.07 -12.83 2.28
CA GLY A 167 16.29 -12.35 2.89
C GLY A 167 16.90 -13.37 3.84
N ASN A 168 18.18 -13.20 4.12
CA ASN A 168 18.96 -14.05 4.98
C ASN A 168 19.01 -13.48 6.41
N SER A 169 18.23 -14.06 7.31
CA SER A 169 18.21 -13.69 8.73
C SER A 169 19.23 -14.46 9.59
N GLY A 170 20.06 -15.29 8.95
CA GLY A 170 21.11 -16.08 9.62
C GLY A 170 22.46 -15.36 9.63
N ASP A 171 23.48 -16.08 10.06
CA ASP A 171 24.86 -15.63 10.20
C ASP A 171 25.81 -16.16 9.13
N LYS A 172 25.30 -16.95 8.17
CA LYS A 172 26.07 -17.56 7.07
C LYS A 172 25.42 -17.25 5.72
N PRO A 173 26.23 -17.15 4.64
CA PRO A 173 25.71 -17.00 3.29
C PRO A 173 24.76 -18.14 2.92
N LEU A 174 23.66 -17.82 2.25
CA LEU A 174 22.69 -18.80 1.74
C LEU A 174 22.82 -18.95 0.22
N ARG A 175 22.79 -20.22 -0.24
CA ARG A 175 22.58 -20.62 -1.63
C ARG A 175 21.33 -21.48 -1.68
N ILE A 176 20.30 -20.99 -2.36
CA ILE A 176 19.00 -21.65 -2.41
C ILE A 176 18.88 -22.40 -3.73
N SER A 177 18.49 -23.66 -3.64
CA SER A 177 18.18 -24.52 -4.78
C SER A 177 16.92 -25.33 -4.53
N SER A 178 16.56 -26.21 -5.47
CA SER A 178 15.49 -27.21 -5.27
C SER A 178 15.86 -28.48 -6.03
N LEU A 179 15.74 -29.62 -5.38
CA LEU A 179 16.04 -30.92 -5.98
C LEU A 179 14.89 -31.49 -6.82
N LEU A 180 13.66 -31.08 -6.52
CA LEU A 180 12.44 -31.67 -7.10
C LEU A 180 11.64 -30.60 -7.84
N LEU A 181 12.22 -30.08 -8.94
CA LEU A 181 11.50 -29.19 -9.84
C LEU A 181 10.98 -29.96 -11.06
N PRO A 182 9.74 -29.68 -11.50
CA PRO A 182 9.25 -30.17 -12.79
C PRO A 182 10.14 -29.63 -13.94
N PRO A 183 10.27 -30.37 -15.07
CA PRO A 183 11.09 -29.94 -16.20
C PRO A 183 10.69 -28.56 -16.78
N TYR A 184 9.45 -28.14 -16.55
CA TYR A 184 8.91 -26.86 -16.97
C TYR A 184 9.11 -25.73 -15.96
N ALA A 185 9.86 -25.95 -14.86
CA ALA A 185 10.15 -24.93 -13.86
C ALA A 185 11.64 -24.77 -13.61
N ARG A 186 12.08 -23.55 -13.33
CA ARG A 186 13.42 -23.19 -12.89
C ARG A 186 13.34 -22.31 -11.66
N LEU A 187 14.27 -22.49 -10.72
CA LEU A 187 14.42 -21.71 -9.50
C LEU A 187 15.81 -21.08 -9.47
N THR A 188 15.87 -19.79 -9.20
CA THR A 188 17.13 -19.06 -8.98
C THR A 188 16.92 -18.02 -7.87
N THR A 189 18.02 -17.49 -7.34
CA THR A 189 18.01 -16.29 -6.49
C THR A 189 18.80 -15.18 -7.12
N GLU A 190 18.40 -13.94 -6.93
CA GLU A 190 19.10 -12.74 -7.41
C GLU A 190 19.31 -11.79 -6.21
N PRO A 191 20.57 -11.69 -5.70
CA PRO A 191 21.79 -12.40 -6.11
C PRO A 191 21.76 -13.91 -5.81
N GLU A 192 22.67 -14.68 -6.47
CA GLU A 192 22.78 -16.14 -6.32
C GLU A 192 23.18 -16.55 -4.89
N VAL A 193 24.02 -15.73 -4.24
CA VAL A 193 24.40 -15.89 -2.83
C VAL A 193 23.76 -14.76 -2.05
N ILE A 194 23.05 -15.11 -1.00
CA ILE A 194 22.41 -14.14 -0.10
C ILE A 194 23.26 -14.03 1.15
N GLU A 195 24.01 -12.92 1.27
CA GLU A 195 24.85 -12.68 2.44
C GLU A 195 24.01 -12.46 3.71
N PRO A 196 24.56 -12.67 4.92
CA PRO A 196 23.88 -12.39 6.17
C PRO A 196 23.36 -10.95 6.23
N GLY A 197 22.08 -10.78 6.49
CA GLY A 197 21.43 -9.47 6.56
C GLY A 197 20.91 -8.93 5.23
N ASP A 198 21.28 -9.54 4.09
CA ASP A 198 20.88 -9.08 2.77
C ASP A 198 19.53 -9.61 2.32
N GLU A 199 18.89 -8.86 1.44
CA GLU A 199 17.67 -9.21 0.73
C GLU A 199 18.00 -9.73 -0.69
N ALA A 200 17.11 -10.55 -1.25
CA ALA A 200 17.21 -11.12 -2.58
C ALA A 200 15.81 -11.38 -3.16
N ASP A 201 15.73 -11.56 -4.46
CA ASP A 201 14.56 -12.14 -5.10
C ASP A 201 14.74 -13.64 -5.27
N LEU A 202 13.77 -14.42 -4.80
CA LEU A 202 13.59 -15.82 -5.18
C LEU A 202 12.76 -15.86 -6.46
N VAL A 203 13.37 -16.26 -7.57
CA VAL A 203 12.79 -16.20 -8.92
C VAL A 203 12.35 -17.60 -9.34
N ILE A 204 11.08 -17.75 -9.69
CA ILE A 204 10.50 -18.97 -10.22
C ILE A 204 10.07 -18.70 -11.65
N THR A 205 10.72 -19.36 -12.60
CA THR A 205 10.45 -19.24 -14.04
C THR A 205 9.68 -20.45 -14.53
N ILE A 206 8.64 -20.27 -15.32
CA ILE A 206 7.89 -21.34 -15.99
C ILE A 206 8.27 -21.34 -17.47
N ILE A 207 8.78 -22.48 -17.96
CA ILE A 207 9.13 -22.70 -19.36
C ILE A 207 7.88 -23.27 -20.05
N ALA A 208 7.11 -22.40 -20.68
CA ALA A 208 5.77 -22.74 -21.21
C ALA A 208 5.78 -23.98 -22.15
N ASP A 209 6.77 -24.05 -23.04
CA ASP A 209 6.87 -25.12 -24.05
C ASP A 209 7.20 -26.50 -23.45
N LYS A 210 7.63 -26.54 -22.19
CA LYS A 210 7.88 -27.80 -21.47
C LYS A 210 6.68 -28.26 -20.63
N ILE A 211 5.60 -27.51 -20.58
CA ILE A 211 4.39 -27.93 -19.87
C ILE A 211 3.72 -29.06 -20.67
N PRO A 212 3.49 -30.26 -20.08
CA PRO A 212 2.79 -31.34 -20.77
C PRO A 212 1.40 -30.90 -21.23
N ALA A 213 1.03 -31.28 -22.47
CA ALA A 213 -0.29 -30.94 -23.05
C ALA A 213 -1.48 -31.53 -22.25
N THR A 214 -1.21 -32.53 -21.41
CA THR A 214 -2.19 -33.16 -20.52
C THR A 214 -2.45 -32.36 -19.23
N MET A 215 -1.66 -31.32 -18.96
CA MET A 215 -1.86 -30.51 -17.76
C MET A 215 -3.12 -29.65 -17.91
N PRO A 216 -3.89 -29.45 -16.81
CA PRO A 216 -5.04 -28.55 -16.80
C PRO A 216 -4.60 -27.09 -16.99
N GLU A 217 -5.54 -26.24 -17.41
CA GLU A 217 -5.27 -24.79 -17.60
C GLU A 217 -4.83 -24.09 -16.30
N SER A 218 -5.21 -24.65 -15.16
CA SER A 218 -4.75 -24.16 -13.85
C SER A 218 -4.29 -25.33 -12.99
N PHE A 219 -3.06 -25.25 -12.52
CA PHE A 219 -2.49 -26.29 -11.67
C PHE A 219 -1.56 -25.68 -10.61
N THR A 220 -1.26 -26.47 -9.58
CA THR A 220 -0.37 -26.08 -8.49
C THR A 220 0.66 -27.17 -8.26
N PHE A 221 1.91 -26.79 -7.97
CA PHE A 221 2.95 -27.72 -7.57
C PHE A 221 3.79 -27.14 -6.42
N PRO A 222 4.33 -28.00 -5.54
CA PRO A 222 5.21 -27.59 -4.46
C PRO A 222 6.65 -27.40 -5.00
N VAL A 223 7.35 -26.42 -4.45
CA VAL A 223 8.80 -26.24 -4.59
C VAL A 223 9.42 -26.35 -3.21
N ILE A 224 10.19 -27.42 -3.00
CA ILE A 224 10.91 -27.66 -1.75
C ILE A 224 12.29 -27.02 -1.88
N LEU A 225 12.55 -25.99 -1.07
CA LEU A 225 13.82 -25.28 -1.08
C LEU A 225 14.90 -26.09 -0.37
N GLU A 226 16.10 -26.11 -0.95
CA GLU A 226 17.31 -26.71 -0.38
C GLU A 226 18.31 -25.62 0.03
N GLY A 227 19.30 -26.02 0.85
CA GLY A 227 20.27 -25.07 1.43
C GLY A 227 19.81 -24.45 2.76
N LEU A 228 18.73 -24.98 3.34
CA LEU A 228 18.10 -24.45 4.56
C LEU A 228 18.03 -25.54 5.65
N ASP A 229 18.36 -25.14 6.89
CA ASP A 229 18.16 -25.98 8.07
C ASP A 229 16.71 -25.88 8.56
N ALA A 230 15.84 -26.59 7.86
CA ALA A 230 14.42 -26.69 8.16
C ALA A 230 13.85 -27.99 7.57
N ARG A 231 12.76 -28.50 8.16
CA ARG A 231 12.08 -29.68 7.61
C ARG A 231 11.49 -29.36 6.23
N PRO A 232 11.41 -30.35 5.32
CA PRO A 232 10.82 -30.14 3.98
C PRO A 232 9.45 -29.49 3.99
N SER A 233 8.57 -29.83 4.94
CA SER A 233 7.26 -29.20 5.13
C SER A 233 7.33 -27.69 5.43
N ASP A 234 8.38 -27.28 6.14
CA ASP A 234 8.56 -25.93 6.65
C ASP A 234 9.33 -25.04 5.66
N ARG A 235 9.86 -25.62 4.55
CA ARG A 235 10.60 -24.94 3.48
C ARG A 235 9.99 -25.17 2.09
N THR A 236 8.67 -25.33 2.04
CA THR A 236 7.91 -25.56 0.80
C THR A 236 7.14 -24.31 0.39
N ILE A 237 7.29 -23.93 -0.88
CA ILE A 237 6.52 -22.86 -1.54
C ILE A 237 5.48 -23.49 -2.47
N GLN A 238 4.27 -22.94 -2.52
CA GLN A 238 3.24 -23.35 -3.46
C GLN A 238 3.30 -22.45 -4.71
N VAL A 239 3.42 -23.07 -5.88
CA VAL A 239 3.43 -22.36 -7.16
C VAL A 239 2.15 -22.65 -7.92
N VAL A 240 1.37 -21.59 -8.18
CA VAL A 240 0.12 -21.66 -8.96
C VAL A 240 0.39 -21.16 -10.37
N VAL A 241 0.06 -21.97 -11.37
CA VAL A 241 0.24 -21.65 -12.78
C VAL A 241 -1.12 -21.61 -13.46
N LYS A 242 -1.35 -20.58 -14.28
CA LYS A 242 -2.51 -20.47 -15.15
C LYS A 242 -2.05 -20.30 -16.60
N VAL A 243 -2.32 -21.31 -17.42
CA VAL A 243 -2.00 -21.30 -18.85
C VAL A 243 -3.13 -20.63 -19.60
N LYS A 244 -2.78 -19.72 -20.50
CA LYS A 244 -3.73 -19.09 -21.40
C LYS A 244 -3.63 -19.80 -22.75
N LYS A 245 -4.71 -20.47 -23.14
CA LYS A 245 -4.86 -21.04 -24.48
C LYS A 245 -5.11 -19.95 -25.52
#